data_a1fdfbb8bbcf69f45b2cb609c6bb44e2
#
_entry.id   a1fdfbb8bbcf69f45b2cb609c6bb44e2
#
_cell.length_a   1.000
_cell.length_b   1.000
_cell.length_c   1.000
_cell.angle_alpha   90.00
_cell.angle_beta   90.00
_cell.angle_gamma   90.00
#
_symmetry.space_group_name_H-M   'P 1'
#
loop_
_entity.id
_entity.type
_entity.pdbx_description
1 polymer ?
#
loop_
_entity_poly.entity_id
_entity_poly.type
_entity_poly.pdbx_seq_one_letter_code
_entity_poly.pdbx_strand_id
1 'polypeptide(L)'
;MASSSSGSRILCASFNQDNSCFAIGTKDGFRLFDAQSGSLRYERAIGAFSIVEMLFSTSLIAIVGAGEQPSLSPRRLCLFNFITGSALRELNFLTTILAVRINRKRLIVVLQEKTYIYDINSLAILDTIDTVPNNKGLCAFSPNSEACYLALPASTTKGSALVYNTLELQSLCQIDAHRSPLAAVVFSSNGMYLATASEQGTIIRVHLVSQATKSYSLRRGSYPSTIYSLSFGPSVDLPDILVATSLSGSLHAFSLGPIIEQRNRRPNKLLGSMIPEPINDAFESSYHHVVHNVSIAGIKSYVTISSTDKVQSSSPNSTIRSNVYIITGDGHFYNYTLNITSSNELSCNLQSEFNLIDTVVEDLS
;
A
#
# COMPACT_ATOMS: atom_id res chain seq x y z
N MET A 1 -19.13 10.02 33.01
CA MET A 1 -18.86 8.97 32.03
C MET A 1 -18.84 9.64 30.68
N ALA A 2 -17.65 10.01 30.20
CA ALA A 2 -17.50 10.60 28.87
C ALA A 2 -17.42 9.44 27.87
N SER A 3 -18.40 9.32 26.98
CA SER A 3 -18.35 8.45 25.83
C SER A 3 -17.24 8.97 24.90
N SER A 4 -16.07 8.35 24.96
CA SER A 4 -15.03 8.59 23.98
C SER A 4 -15.54 8.12 22.62
N SER A 5 -15.91 9.05 21.76
CA SER A 5 -16.12 8.77 20.35
C SER A 5 -14.80 8.22 19.80
N SER A 6 -14.75 6.95 19.45
CA SER A 6 -13.64 6.28 18.79
C SER A 6 -13.51 6.75 17.32
N GLY A 7 -13.39 8.07 17.12
CA GLY A 7 -13.10 8.67 15.83
C GLY A 7 -11.63 8.43 15.48
N SER A 8 -11.34 8.25 14.19
CA SER A 8 -9.98 8.16 13.69
C SER A 8 -9.19 9.41 14.11
N ARG A 9 -8.10 9.22 14.88
CA ARG A 9 -7.19 10.31 15.29
C ARG A 9 -6.23 10.67 14.17
N ILE A 10 -5.96 9.71 13.29
CA ILE A 10 -5.09 9.87 12.11
C ILE A 10 -5.97 10.12 10.89
N LEU A 11 -5.72 11.23 10.16
CA LEU A 11 -6.38 11.56 8.90
C LEU A 11 -5.77 10.79 7.72
N CYS A 12 -4.44 10.64 7.72
CA CYS A 12 -3.71 9.86 6.74
C CYS A 12 -2.47 9.21 7.36
N ALA A 13 -2.03 8.12 6.77
CA ALA A 13 -0.73 7.51 7.04
C ALA A 13 -0.13 6.98 5.74
N SER A 14 1.19 7.10 5.58
CA SER A 14 1.93 6.56 4.45
C SER A 14 3.31 6.08 4.89
N PHE A 15 3.73 4.92 4.38
CA PHE A 15 5.13 4.51 4.44
C PHE A 15 5.88 5.09 3.26
N ASN A 16 7.16 5.41 3.44
CA ASN A 16 8.01 5.79 2.32
C ASN A 16 8.32 4.58 1.42
N GLN A 17 8.98 4.80 0.30
CA GLN A 17 9.13 3.81 -0.78
C GLN A 17 9.98 2.60 -0.40
N ASP A 18 10.85 2.71 0.61
CA ASP A 18 11.69 1.62 1.14
C ASP A 18 11.24 1.11 2.52
N ASN A 19 10.10 1.61 3.02
CA ASN A 19 9.49 1.26 4.30
C ASN A 19 10.38 1.52 5.52
N SER A 20 11.41 2.36 5.40
CA SER A 20 12.31 2.75 6.50
C SER A 20 11.70 3.82 7.40
N CYS A 21 10.77 4.61 6.89
CA CYS A 21 10.08 5.68 7.58
C CYS A 21 8.59 5.68 7.24
N PHE A 22 7.81 6.34 8.09
CA PHE A 22 6.41 6.61 7.80
C PHE A 22 5.99 8.00 8.26
N ALA A 23 4.93 8.50 7.66
CA ALA A 23 4.32 9.77 7.99
C ALA A 23 2.87 9.58 8.42
N ILE A 24 2.41 10.41 9.37
CA ILE A 24 1.00 10.54 9.69
C ILE A 24 0.56 12.00 9.60
N GLY A 25 -0.66 12.21 9.12
CA GLY A 25 -1.36 13.48 9.19
C GLY A 25 -2.48 13.41 10.22
N THR A 26 -2.61 14.44 11.05
CA THR A 26 -3.61 14.59 12.09
C THR A 26 -4.38 15.90 11.92
N LYS A 27 -5.32 16.19 12.79
CA LYS A 27 -6.03 17.49 12.84
C LYS A 27 -5.13 18.62 13.26
N ASP A 28 -4.08 18.34 14.01
CA ASP A 28 -3.21 19.34 14.61
C ASP A 28 -1.94 19.57 13.79
N GLY A 29 -1.53 18.60 12.99
CA GLY A 29 -0.28 18.67 12.23
C GLY A 29 0.05 17.41 11.46
N PHE A 30 1.35 17.21 11.24
CA PHE A 30 1.90 15.97 10.72
C PHE A 30 3.16 15.57 11.48
N ARG A 31 3.44 14.27 11.48
CA ARG A 31 4.58 13.66 12.17
C ARG A 31 5.28 12.66 11.25
N LEU A 32 6.61 12.60 11.35
CA LEU A 32 7.46 11.67 10.62
C LEU A 32 8.17 10.77 11.63
N PHE A 33 8.17 9.48 11.37
CA PHE A 33 8.72 8.47 12.27
C PHE A 33 9.74 7.59 11.56
N ASP A 34 10.68 7.07 12.33
CA ASP A 34 11.49 5.91 11.95
C ASP A 34 10.66 4.65 12.10
N ALA A 35 10.59 3.82 11.07
CA ALA A 35 9.75 2.63 11.11
C ALA A 35 10.33 1.49 11.95
N GLN A 36 11.65 1.42 12.09
CA GLN A 36 12.30 0.36 12.85
C GLN A 36 12.20 0.60 14.37
N SER A 37 12.51 1.82 14.80
CA SER A 37 12.52 2.20 16.21
C SER A 37 11.17 2.73 16.72
N GLY A 38 10.27 3.17 15.81
CA GLY A 38 9.05 3.90 16.15
C GLY A 38 9.31 5.32 16.69
N SER A 39 10.57 5.80 16.63
CA SER A 39 10.94 7.11 17.15
C SER A 39 10.42 8.25 16.27
N LEU A 40 9.95 9.32 16.90
CA LEU A 40 9.51 10.53 16.27
C LEU A 40 10.73 11.32 15.74
N ARG A 41 10.84 11.48 14.42
CA ARG A 41 11.94 12.21 13.77
C ARG A 41 11.62 13.70 13.53
N TYR A 42 10.37 14.00 13.27
CA TYR A 42 9.94 15.37 12.97
C TYR A 42 8.45 15.54 13.28
N GLU A 43 8.11 16.71 13.82
CA GLU A 43 6.73 17.12 14.08
C GLU A 43 6.52 18.55 13.64
N ARG A 44 5.34 18.85 13.09
CA ARG A 44 4.90 20.21 12.79
C ARG A 44 3.41 20.37 13.11
N ALA A 45 3.12 21.17 14.11
CA ALA A 45 1.77 21.46 14.57
C ALA A 45 1.27 22.79 13.95
N ILE A 46 0.71 22.71 12.75
CA ILE A 46 0.24 23.89 11.98
C ILE A 46 -1.18 23.74 11.44
N GLY A 47 -1.91 22.69 11.84
CA GLY A 47 -3.28 22.40 11.40
C GLY A 47 -3.41 21.08 10.67
N ALA A 48 -4.58 20.79 10.13
CA ALA A 48 -4.98 19.49 9.64
C ALA A 48 -4.38 19.15 8.25
N PHE A 49 -3.84 17.90 8.13
CA PHE A 49 -3.30 17.37 6.87
C PHE A 49 -4.00 16.09 6.47
N SER A 50 -4.49 16.05 5.21
CA SER A 50 -5.14 14.89 4.61
C SER A 50 -4.18 13.99 3.84
N ILE A 51 -3.02 14.50 3.42
CA ILE A 51 -1.98 13.74 2.71
C ILE A 51 -0.61 14.20 3.20
N VAL A 52 0.25 13.23 3.53
CA VAL A 52 1.67 13.45 3.84
C VAL A 52 2.43 12.29 3.21
N GLU A 53 3.21 12.56 2.15
CA GLU A 53 3.98 11.56 1.41
C GLU A 53 5.46 11.92 1.44
N MET A 54 6.30 10.96 1.83
CA MET A 54 7.76 11.13 1.89
C MET A 54 8.41 10.69 0.59
N LEU A 55 9.50 11.32 0.21
CA LEU A 55 10.37 10.85 -0.88
C LEU A 55 11.56 10.08 -0.27
N PHE A 56 11.46 8.77 -0.14
CA PHE A 56 12.46 7.94 0.53
C PHE A 56 12.85 8.54 1.91
N SER A 57 14.12 8.47 2.27
CA SER A 57 14.68 9.08 3.50
C SER A 57 15.24 10.49 3.25
N THR A 58 14.75 11.22 2.20
CA THR A 58 15.15 12.61 1.92
C THR A 58 14.37 13.59 2.78
N SER A 59 14.79 14.86 2.80
CA SER A 59 14.09 15.94 3.48
C SER A 59 12.83 16.43 2.76
N LEU A 60 12.55 15.93 1.55
CA LEU A 60 11.41 16.33 0.74
C LEU A 60 10.17 15.54 1.10
N ILE A 61 9.09 16.23 1.40
CA ILE A 61 7.75 15.67 1.58
C ILE A 61 6.72 16.42 0.73
N ALA A 62 5.69 15.71 0.30
CA ALA A 62 4.54 16.28 -0.37
C ALA A 62 3.35 16.30 0.61
N ILE A 63 2.82 17.47 0.91
CA ILE A 63 1.76 17.67 1.90
C ILE A 63 0.54 18.34 1.29
N VAL A 64 -0.66 17.92 1.73
CA VAL A 64 -1.94 18.53 1.35
C VAL A 64 -2.77 18.74 2.61
N GLY A 65 -3.27 19.97 2.77
CA GLY A 65 -4.14 20.33 3.89
C GLY A 65 -5.50 19.62 3.84
N ALA A 66 -6.15 19.50 4.99
CA ALA A 66 -7.48 18.88 5.07
C ALA A 66 -8.64 19.88 4.82
N GLY A 67 -8.33 21.17 4.69
CA GLY A 67 -9.33 22.20 4.39
C GLY A 67 -9.99 22.83 5.62
N GLU A 68 -9.59 22.45 6.83
CA GLU A 68 -10.11 23.06 8.07
C GLU A 68 -9.64 24.51 8.25
N GLN A 69 -8.52 24.88 7.64
CA GLN A 69 -7.97 26.22 7.64
C GLN A 69 -7.80 26.74 6.19
N PRO A 70 -8.07 28.04 5.92
CA PRO A 70 -7.93 28.61 4.56
C PRO A 70 -6.53 28.47 3.97
N SER A 71 -5.49 28.49 4.82
CA SER A 71 -4.10 28.31 4.43
C SER A 71 -3.74 26.86 4.06
N LEU A 72 -4.52 25.87 4.51
CA LEU A 72 -4.32 24.44 4.30
C LEU A 72 -5.41 23.85 3.38
N SER A 73 -5.49 24.41 2.16
CA SER A 73 -6.49 23.99 1.17
C SER A 73 -6.26 22.56 0.70
N PRO A 74 -7.33 21.72 0.57
CA PRO A 74 -7.24 20.38 0.02
C PRO A 74 -7.00 20.36 -1.50
N ARG A 75 -6.96 21.53 -2.14
CA ARG A 75 -6.67 21.72 -3.56
C ARG A 75 -5.25 22.19 -3.83
N ARG A 76 -4.43 22.31 -2.77
CA ARG A 76 -3.05 22.78 -2.86
C ARG A 76 -2.10 21.70 -2.37
N LEU A 77 -1.20 21.28 -3.25
CA LEU A 77 -0.05 20.44 -2.93
C LEU A 77 1.13 21.33 -2.63
N CYS A 78 1.76 21.16 -1.48
CA CYS A 78 3.02 21.81 -1.13
C CYS A 78 4.14 20.77 -1.08
N LEU A 79 5.20 21.00 -1.84
CA LEU A 79 6.48 20.31 -1.69
C LEU A 79 7.27 21.05 -0.61
N PHE A 80 7.52 20.38 0.48
CA PHE A 80 8.05 20.94 1.70
C PHE A 80 9.36 20.28 2.09
N ASN A 81 10.35 21.07 2.46
CA ASN A 81 11.59 20.57 3.05
C ASN A 81 11.48 20.68 4.58
N PHE A 82 11.40 19.52 5.25
CA PHE A 82 11.18 19.51 6.70
C PHE A 82 12.45 19.85 7.50
N ILE A 83 13.66 19.72 6.93
CA ILE A 83 14.90 20.14 7.61
C ILE A 83 15.01 21.67 7.65
N THR A 84 14.76 22.34 6.53
CA THR A 84 14.81 23.82 6.45
C THR A 84 13.51 24.47 6.94
N GLY A 85 12.44 23.68 7.15
CA GLY A 85 11.12 24.18 7.55
C GLY A 85 10.43 25.05 6.50
N SER A 86 10.79 24.93 5.20
CA SER A 86 10.34 25.84 4.14
C SER A 86 9.57 25.11 3.03
N ALA A 87 8.57 25.80 2.48
CA ALA A 87 7.88 25.38 1.26
C ALA A 87 8.81 25.62 0.05
N LEU A 88 9.06 24.59 -0.73
CA LEU A 88 9.88 24.68 -1.94
C LEU A 88 9.04 25.10 -3.15
N ARG A 89 7.87 24.50 -3.30
CA ARG A 89 6.93 24.74 -4.41
C ARG A 89 5.51 24.45 -3.97
N GLU A 90 4.56 25.15 -4.56
CA GLU A 90 3.13 24.92 -4.40
C GLU A 90 2.47 24.71 -5.77
N LEU A 91 1.63 23.69 -5.87
CA LEU A 91 0.82 23.38 -7.04
C LEU A 91 -0.65 23.47 -6.67
N ASN A 92 -1.42 24.24 -7.43
CA ASN A 92 -2.84 24.45 -7.19
C ASN A 92 -3.69 23.72 -8.23
N PHE A 93 -4.76 23.09 -7.76
CA PHE A 93 -5.69 22.31 -8.56
C PHE A 93 -7.12 22.86 -8.46
N LEU A 94 -7.95 22.57 -9.48
CA LEU A 94 -9.33 23.01 -9.52
C LEU A 94 -10.21 22.29 -8.49
N THR A 95 -9.91 21.02 -8.22
CA THR A 95 -10.65 20.17 -7.29
C THR A 95 -9.74 19.61 -6.20
N THR A 96 -10.34 18.94 -5.22
CA THR A 96 -9.63 18.30 -4.11
C THR A 96 -8.64 17.25 -4.59
N ILE A 97 -7.45 17.27 -4.03
CA ILE A 97 -6.44 16.25 -4.22
C ILE A 97 -6.81 15.05 -3.34
N LEU A 98 -6.97 13.88 -3.95
CA LEU A 98 -7.40 12.66 -3.27
C LEU A 98 -6.25 11.72 -2.93
N ALA A 99 -5.19 11.73 -3.74
CA ALA A 99 -3.96 11.02 -3.44
C ALA A 99 -2.76 11.71 -4.09
N VAL A 100 -1.61 11.54 -3.48
CA VAL A 100 -0.31 11.93 -4.03
C VAL A 100 0.59 10.69 -3.95
N ARG A 101 1.37 10.44 -4.99
CA ARG A 101 2.41 9.42 -5.00
C ARG A 101 3.67 10.00 -5.60
N ILE A 102 4.80 9.59 -5.08
CA ILE A 102 6.09 10.18 -5.46
C ILE A 102 7.16 9.08 -5.54
N ASN A 103 8.03 9.17 -6.53
CA ASN A 103 9.29 8.44 -6.58
C ASN A 103 10.40 9.37 -7.09
N ARG A 104 11.59 8.85 -7.36
CA ARG A 104 12.76 9.65 -7.78
C ARG A 104 12.63 10.31 -9.16
N LYS A 105 11.61 9.93 -9.97
CA LYS A 105 11.41 10.45 -11.33
C LYS A 105 10.10 11.21 -11.50
N ARG A 106 9.06 10.82 -10.77
CA ARG A 106 7.69 11.28 -11.01
C ARG A 106 7.00 11.69 -9.71
N LEU A 107 6.16 12.70 -9.84
CA LEU A 107 5.14 13.09 -8.87
C LEU A 107 3.77 12.87 -9.52
N ILE A 108 2.94 12.08 -8.88
CA ILE A 108 1.58 11.74 -9.32
C ILE A 108 0.59 12.44 -8.42
N VAL A 109 -0.35 13.16 -8.99
CA VAL A 109 -1.44 13.82 -8.26
C VAL A 109 -2.78 13.33 -8.78
N VAL A 110 -3.53 12.66 -7.92
CA VAL A 110 -4.82 12.04 -8.27
C VAL A 110 -5.95 12.95 -7.77
N LEU A 111 -6.78 13.39 -8.69
CA LEU A 111 -8.06 14.04 -8.45
C LEU A 111 -9.20 13.05 -8.73
N GLN A 112 -10.44 13.50 -8.60
CA GLN A 112 -11.61 12.65 -8.80
C GLN A 112 -11.70 12.07 -10.22
N GLU A 113 -11.47 12.91 -11.24
CA GLU A 113 -11.66 12.54 -12.65
C GLU A 113 -10.40 12.75 -13.49
N LYS A 114 -9.30 13.20 -12.87
CA LYS A 114 -8.02 13.45 -13.52
C LYS A 114 -6.84 13.03 -12.67
N THR A 115 -5.82 12.50 -13.32
CA THR A 115 -4.54 12.22 -12.69
C THR A 115 -3.44 12.93 -13.47
N TYR A 116 -2.64 13.73 -12.76
CA TYR A 116 -1.51 14.46 -13.33
C TYR A 116 -0.21 13.73 -13.06
N ILE A 117 0.64 13.69 -14.08
CA ILE A 117 1.99 13.14 -14.03
C ILE A 117 2.98 14.28 -14.22
N TYR A 118 3.80 14.52 -13.19
CA TYR A 118 4.85 15.55 -13.22
C TYR A 118 6.23 14.91 -13.25
N ASP A 119 7.18 15.59 -13.88
CA ASP A 119 8.59 15.37 -13.61
C ASP A 119 8.91 15.91 -12.21
N ILE A 120 9.58 15.12 -11.38
CA ILE A 120 9.83 15.51 -9.98
C ILE A 120 10.81 16.65 -9.83
N ASN A 121 11.75 16.82 -10.76
CA ASN A 121 12.80 17.83 -10.68
C ASN A 121 12.34 19.18 -11.21
N SER A 122 11.74 19.20 -12.38
CA SER A 122 11.27 20.43 -13.05
C SER A 122 9.87 20.85 -12.64
N LEU A 123 9.06 19.92 -12.12
CA LEU A 123 7.63 20.05 -11.87
C LEU A 123 6.83 20.43 -13.12
N ALA A 124 7.35 20.11 -14.29
CA ALA A 124 6.62 20.20 -15.54
C ALA A 124 5.56 19.10 -15.59
N ILE A 125 4.36 19.43 -16.07
CA ILE A 125 3.33 18.45 -16.39
C ILE A 125 3.82 17.67 -17.61
N LEU A 126 3.98 16.35 -17.44
CA LEU A 126 4.38 15.46 -18.52
C LEU A 126 3.15 14.89 -19.24
N ASP A 127 2.12 14.55 -18.45
CA ASP A 127 0.88 14.03 -19.00
C ASP A 127 -0.29 14.22 -18.01
N THR A 128 -1.52 14.09 -18.55
CA THR A 128 -2.76 14.14 -17.79
C THR A 128 -3.68 13.01 -18.26
N ILE A 129 -4.03 12.12 -17.34
CA ILE A 129 -4.92 10.98 -17.61
C ILE A 129 -6.32 11.37 -17.14
N ASP A 130 -7.30 11.33 -18.04
CA ASP A 130 -8.72 11.37 -17.67
C ASP A 130 -9.10 10.00 -17.09
N THR A 131 -9.64 10.00 -15.88
CA THR A 131 -9.97 8.78 -15.13
C THR A 131 -11.48 8.66 -14.92
N VAL A 132 -11.96 7.43 -14.74
CA VAL A 132 -13.29 7.22 -14.18
C VAL A 132 -13.37 7.88 -12.79
N PRO A 133 -14.57 8.30 -12.32
CA PRO A 133 -14.73 8.87 -11.00
C PRO A 133 -14.08 8.03 -9.91
N ASN A 134 -13.00 8.53 -9.31
CA ASN A 134 -12.16 7.86 -8.32
C ASN A 134 -12.27 8.59 -6.97
N ASN A 135 -13.44 8.52 -6.34
CA ASN A 135 -13.75 9.27 -5.12
C ASN A 135 -12.86 8.92 -3.91
N LYS A 136 -12.22 7.75 -3.94
CA LYS A 136 -11.34 7.26 -2.86
C LYS A 136 -9.86 7.60 -3.11
N GLY A 137 -9.52 8.20 -4.26
CA GLY A 137 -8.12 8.42 -4.64
C GLY A 137 -7.33 7.12 -4.76
N LEU A 138 -8.01 6.01 -5.11
CA LEU A 138 -7.36 4.70 -5.20
C LEU A 138 -6.33 4.71 -6.33
N CYS A 139 -5.09 4.46 -5.98
CA CYS A 139 -3.99 4.33 -6.93
C CYS A 139 -2.84 3.53 -6.31
N ALA A 140 -2.04 2.92 -7.16
CA ALA A 140 -0.74 2.38 -6.78
C ALA A 140 0.32 2.95 -7.72
N PHE A 141 1.49 3.25 -7.17
CA PHE A 141 2.61 3.72 -7.96
C PHE A 141 3.86 2.92 -7.59
N SER A 142 4.57 2.42 -8.59
CA SER A 142 5.77 1.62 -8.38
C SER A 142 6.88 2.47 -7.75
N PRO A 143 7.52 2.02 -6.66
CA PRO A 143 8.65 2.72 -6.08
C PRO A 143 9.91 2.66 -6.96
N ASN A 144 9.98 1.67 -7.86
CA ASN A 144 11.11 1.47 -8.76
C ASN A 144 11.18 2.57 -9.82
N SER A 145 12.36 3.14 -10.02
CA SER A 145 12.58 4.16 -11.05
C SER A 145 12.78 3.61 -12.46
N GLU A 146 13.00 2.33 -12.64
CA GLU A 146 13.11 1.69 -13.97
C GLU A 146 11.75 1.21 -14.46
N ALA A 147 10.90 0.71 -13.55
CA ALA A 147 9.54 0.28 -13.83
C ALA A 147 8.54 1.25 -13.17
N CYS A 148 8.45 2.47 -13.69
CA CYS A 148 7.58 3.52 -13.16
C CYS A 148 6.11 3.30 -13.60
N TYR A 149 5.46 2.29 -13.07
CA TYR A 149 4.06 1.98 -13.39
C TYR A 149 3.10 2.63 -12.40
N LEU A 150 2.01 3.17 -12.93
CA LEU A 150 0.88 3.71 -12.20
C LEU A 150 -0.34 2.82 -12.46
N ALA A 151 -1.02 2.38 -11.42
CA ALA A 151 -2.29 1.68 -11.53
C ALA A 151 -3.43 2.55 -11.00
N LEU A 152 -4.49 2.68 -11.78
CA LEU A 152 -5.69 3.47 -11.49
C LEU A 152 -6.94 2.59 -11.72
N PRO A 153 -8.07 2.84 -11.03
CA PRO A 153 -9.33 2.21 -11.39
C PRO A 153 -9.73 2.55 -12.82
N ALA A 154 -10.15 1.54 -13.58
CA ALA A 154 -10.65 1.70 -14.95
C ALA A 154 -12.19 1.57 -15.04
N SER A 155 -12.86 1.28 -13.91
CA SER A 155 -14.32 1.16 -13.82
C SER A 155 -14.81 1.51 -12.42
N THR A 156 -16.01 2.11 -12.35
CA THR A 156 -16.71 2.40 -11.10
C THR A 156 -17.59 1.25 -10.62
N THR A 157 -17.90 0.29 -11.48
CA THR A 157 -18.82 -0.83 -11.22
C THR A 157 -18.12 -2.18 -11.16
N LYS A 158 -16.94 -2.30 -11.80
CA LYS A 158 -16.11 -3.51 -11.84
C LYS A 158 -14.73 -3.23 -11.25
N GLY A 159 -14.06 -4.29 -10.84
CA GLY A 159 -12.70 -4.23 -10.33
C GLY A 159 -11.67 -4.29 -11.47
N SER A 160 -11.73 -3.33 -12.37
CA SER A 160 -10.78 -3.18 -13.48
C SER A 160 -9.72 -2.14 -13.13
N ALA A 161 -8.46 -2.43 -13.42
CA ALA A 161 -7.33 -1.54 -13.22
C ALA A 161 -6.67 -1.17 -14.56
N LEU A 162 -6.46 0.12 -14.79
CA LEU A 162 -5.61 0.64 -15.87
C LEU A 162 -4.16 0.67 -15.34
N VAL A 163 -3.24 0.03 -16.03
CA VAL A 163 -1.80 0.15 -15.79
C VAL A 163 -1.19 1.08 -16.83
N TYR A 164 -0.51 2.11 -16.35
CA TYR A 164 0.08 3.17 -17.16
C TYR A 164 1.60 3.23 -16.94
N ASN A 165 2.39 3.29 -18.02
CA ASN A 165 3.84 3.50 -17.96
C ASN A 165 4.13 5.00 -17.95
N THR A 166 4.55 5.52 -16.79
CA THR A 166 4.79 6.96 -16.62
C THR A 166 6.13 7.43 -17.18
N LEU A 167 7.01 6.55 -17.63
CA LEU A 167 8.23 6.90 -18.36
C LEU A 167 7.93 7.13 -19.85
N GLU A 168 7.17 6.20 -20.44
CA GLU A 168 6.80 6.24 -21.86
C GLU A 168 5.53 7.06 -22.12
N LEU A 169 4.84 7.49 -21.05
CA LEU A 169 3.60 8.28 -21.09
C LEU A 169 2.50 7.63 -21.92
N GLN A 170 2.30 6.31 -21.71
CA GLN A 170 1.28 5.54 -22.41
C GLN A 170 0.64 4.46 -21.53
N SER A 171 -0.60 4.08 -21.86
CA SER A 171 -1.25 2.96 -21.21
C SER A 171 -0.57 1.65 -21.62
N LEU A 172 -0.26 0.80 -20.63
CA LEU A 172 0.36 -0.50 -20.85
C LEU A 172 -0.68 -1.59 -21.07
N CYS A 173 -1.64 -1.69 -20.17
CA CYS A 173 -2.71 -2.67 -20.23
C CYS A 173 -3.89 -2.29 -19.32
N GLN A 174 -5.03 -2.94 -19.53
CA GLN A 174 -6.14 -2.97 -18.61
C GLN A 174 -6.30 -4.39 -18.07
N ILE A 175 -6.47 -4.50 -16.76
CA ILE A 175 -6.64 -5.77 -16.04
C ILE A 175 -8.04 -5.82 -15.45
N ASP A 176 -8.89 -6.73 -15.94
CA ASP A 176 -10.24 -6.96 -15.40
C ASP A 176 -10.15 -7.97 -14.25
N ALA A 177 -9.79 -7.46 -13.06
CA ALA A 177 -9.43 -8.27 -11.93
C ALA A 177 -10.64 -8.82 -11.15
N HIS A 178 -11.71 -8.03 -10.96
CA HIS A 178 -12.83 -8.41 -10.11
C HIS A 178 -14.18 -8.00 -10.69
N ARG A 179 -15.25 -8.67 -10.21
CA ARG A 179 -16.64 -8.35 -10.61
C ARG A 179 -17.23 -7.14 -9.89
N SER A 180 -16.68 -6.76 -8.73
CA SER A 180 -17.07 -5.57 -7.95
C SER A 180 -15.91 -4.56 -7.92
N PRO A 181 -16.18 -3.27 -7.63
CA PRO A 181 -15.18 -2.20 -7.68
C PRO A 181 -13.93 -2.50 -6.86
N LEU A 182 -12.80 -1.93 -7.25
CA LEU A 182 -11.54 -2.04 -6.52
C LEU A 182 -11.62 -1.33 -5.16
N ALA A 183 -11.03 -1.94 -4.14
CA ALA A 183 -10.86 -1.37 -2.81
C ALA A 183 -9.39 -1.17 -2.44
N ALA A 184 -8.50 -2.04 -2.92
CA ALA A 184 -7.07 -1.94 -2.69
C ALA A 184 -6.29 -2.39 -3.92
N VAL A 185 -5.14 -1.73 -4.14
CA VAL A 185 -4.21 -2.02 -5.22
C VAL A 185 -2.79 -1.68 -4.78
N VAL A 186 -1.81 -2.54 -5.12
CA VAL A 186 -0.40 -2.31 -4.81
C VAL A 186 0.51 -2.98 -5.82
N PHE A 187 1.63 -2.34 -6.17
CA PHE A 187 2.71 -2.96 -6.94
C PHE A 187 3.71 -3.65 -6.02
N SER A 188 4.35 -4.71 -6.52
CA SER A 188 5.59 -5.23 -5.94
C SER A 188 6.72 -4.20 -6.08
N SER A 189 7.76 -4.31 -5.24
CA SER A 189 8.88 -3.36 -5.22
C SER A 189 9.61 -3.23 -6.56
N ASN A 190 9.65 -4.31 -7.35
CA ASN A 190 10.22 -4.34 -8.71
C ASN A 190 9.24 -3.92 -9.82
N GLY A 191 7.96 -3.65 -9.49
CA GLY A 191 6.92 -3.29 -10.46
C GLY A 191 6.40 -4.44 -11.33
N MET A 192 6.90 -5.67 -11.16
CA MET A 192 6.51 -6.80 -12.02
C MET A 192 5.11 -7.35 -11.71
N TYR A 193 4.67 -7.22 -10.45
CA TYR A 193 3.38 -7.75 -9.99
C TYR A 193 2.47 -6.65 -9.48
N LEU A 194 1.18 -6.79 -9.76
CA LEU A 194 0.10 -5.95 -9.25
C LEU A 194 -0.86 -6.80 -8.43
N ALA A 195 -1.00 -6.51 -7.14
CA ALA A 195 -2.04 -7.12 -6.31
C ALA A 195 -3.26 -6.21 -6.27
N THR A 196 -4.44 -6.82 -6.36
CA THR A 196 -5.74 -6.13 -6.37
C THR A 196 -6.72 -6.83 -5.44
N ALA A 197 -7.56 -6.05 -4.77
CA ALA A 197 -8.72 -6.54 -4.03
C ALA A 197 -9.94 -5.69 -4.32
N SER A 198 -11.12 -6.30 -4.39
CA SER A 198 -12.38 -5.60 -4.56
C SER A 198 -13.02 -5.25 -3.22
N GLU A 199 -14.11 -4.48 -3.25
CA GLU A 199 -14.90 -4.11 -2.06
C GLU A 199 -15.44 -5.34 -1.30
N GLN A 200 -15.67 -6.46 -1.98
CA GLN A 200 -16.04 -7.72 -1.31
C GLN A 200 -14.88 -8.28 -0.48
N GLY A 201 -13.63 -8.12 -0.94
CA GLY A 201 -12.44 -8.50 -0.21
C GLY A 201 -12.32 -10.00 0.12
N THR A 202 -13.07 -10.88 -0.53
CA THR A 202 -12.99 -12.33 -0.32
C THR A 202 -11.81 -12.96 -1.05
N ILE A 203 -11.39 -12.35 -2.15
CA ILE A 203 -10.30 -12.79 -3.02
C ILE A 203 -9.36 -11.61 -3.28
N ILE A 204 -8.07 -11.86 -3.16
CA ILE A 204 -6.99 -10.99 -3.63
C ILE A 204 -6.42 -11.62 -4.89
N ARG A 205 -6.18 -10.83 -5.93
CA ARG A 205 -5.56 -11.31 -7.17
C ARG A 205 -4.22 -10.65 -7.39
N VAL A 206 -3.23 -11.46 -7.74
CA VAL A 206 -1.88 -11.01 -8.12
C VAL A 206 -1.71 -11.24 -9.61
N HIS A 207 -1.42 -10.18 -10.34
CA HIS A 207 -1.26 -10.18 -11.79
C HIS A 207 0.19 -9.93 -12.16
N LEU A 208 0.68 -10.63 -13.18
CA LEU A 208 1.96 -10.31 -13.81
C LEU A 208 1.71 -9.14 -14.80
N VAL A 209 2.34 -7.99 -14.56
CA VAL A 209 2.11 -6.75 -15.33
C VAL A 209 2.44 -6.92 -16.81
N SER A 210 3.53 -7.62 -17.14
CA SER A 210 3.92 -7.92 -18.54
C SER A 210 2.99 -8.91 -19.24
N GLN A 211 2.18 -9.66 -18.48
CA GLN A 211 1.23 -10.64 -18.98
C GLN A 211 -0.09 -10.50 -18.22
N ALA A 212 -0.85 -9.45 -18.56
CA ALA A 212 -2.07 -9.04 -17.84
C ALA A 212 -3.11 -10.17 -17.65
N THR A 213 -3.12 -11.18 -18.53
CA THR A 213 -4.00 -12.35 -18.46
C THR A 213 -3.54 -13.39 -17.44
N LYS A 214 -2.26 -13.35 -17.01
CA LYS A 214 -1.72 -14.27 -16.02
C LYS A 214 -1.95 -13.73 -14.63
N SER A 215 -2.80 -14.41 -13.85
CA SER A 215 -3.14 -14.04 -12.48
C SER A 215 -3.11 -15.23 -11.53
N TYR A 216 -2.92 -14.93 -10.26
CA TYR A 216 -2.99 -15.85 -9.13
C TYR A 216 -4.09 -15.37 -8.19
N SER A 217 -5.00 -16.26 -7.81
CA SER A 217 -6.12 -15.96 -6.92
C SER A 217 -5.79 -16.45 -5.50
N LEU A 218 -5.84 -15.54 -4.55
CA LEU A 218 -5.57 -15.79 -3.14
C LEU A 218 -6.89 -15.62 -2.37
N ARG A 219 -7.39 -16.71 -1.79
CA ARG A 219 -8.65 -16.68 -1.05
C ARG A 219 -8.40 -16.15 0.36
N ARG A 220 -8.89 -14.92 0.65
CA ARG A 220 -8.81 -14.32 1.98
C ARG A 220 -9.82 -14.94 2.95
N GLY A 221 -11.02 -15.24 2.49
CA GLY A 221 -12.07 -15.83 3.31
C GLY A 221 -13.39 -15.98 2.57
N SER A 222 -14.40 -16.53 3.25
CA SER A 222 -15.73 -16.75 2.66
C SER A 222 -16.68 -15.57 2.84
N TYR A 223 -16.50 -14.80 3.92
CA TYR A 223 -17.35 -13.65 4.22
C TYR A 223 -16.75 -12.34 3.68
N PRO A 224 -17.59 -11.42 3.14
CA PRO A 224 -17.12 -10.11 2.72
C PRO A 224 -16.45 -9.34 3.86
N SER A 225 -15.30 -8.74 3.57
CA SER A 225 -14.61 -7.83 4.47
C SER A 225 -13.68 -6.96 3.63
N THR A 226 -13.89 -5.66 3.64
CA THR A 226 -13.11 -4.71 2.85
C THR A 226 -11.64 -4.80 3.22
N ILE A 227 -10.78 -4.93 2.21
CA ILE A 227 -9.33 -4.84 2.38
C ILE A 227 -8.95 -3.37 2.50
N TYR A 228 -8.24 -3.03 3.56
CA TYR A 228 -7.77 -1.67 3.80
C TYR A 228 -6.42 -1.40 3.17
N SER A 229 -5.52 -2.35 3.27
CA SER A 229 -4.14 -2.22 2.78
C SER A 229 -3.58 -3.56 2.33
N LEU A 230 -2.71 -3.50 1.33
CA LEU A 230 -1.97 -4.61 0.77
C LEU A 230 -0.48 -4.24 0.74
N SER A 231 0.40 -5.20 1.00
CA SER A 231 1.84 -5.00 0.82
C SER A 231 2.51 -6.29 0.39
N PHE A 232 3.37 -6.20 -0.62
CA PHE A 232 4.32 -7.26 -0.97
C PHE A 232 5.56 -7.19 -0.08
N GLY A 233 6.15 -8.33 0.19
CA GLY A 233 7.51 -8.40 0.71
C GLY A 233 8.50 -7.78 -0.28
N PRO A 234 9.55 -7.08 0.21
CA PRO A 234 10.61 -6.58 -0.66
C PRO A 234 11.32 -7.77 -1.33
N SER A 235 11.44 -7.70 -2.64
CA SER A 235 12.09 -8.73 -3.45
C SER A 235 12.64 -8.13 -4.73
N VAL A 236 13.80 -8.63 -5.17
CA VAL A 236 14.39 -8.25 -6.46
C VAL A 236 13.66 -8.96 -7.59
N ASP A 237 13.28 -10.21 -7.38
CA ASP A 237 12.64 -11.05 -8.41
C ASP A 237 11.17 -11.33 -8.06
N LEU A 238 10.91 -12.50 -7.51
CA LEU A 238 9.60 -12.97 -7.13
C LEU A 238 9.30 -12.61 -5.67
N PRO A 239 8.22 -11.88 -5.37
CA PRO A 239 7.85 -11.64 -3.99
C PRO A 239 7.45 -12.95 -3.29
N ASP A 240 8.06 -13.21 -2.13
CA ASP A 240 7.82 -14.43 -1.36
C ASP A 240 6.51 -14.38 -0.58
N ILE A 241 6.10 -13.19 -0.17
CA ILE A 241 4.95 -12.98 0.71
C ILE A 241 4.14 -11.75 0.28
N LEU A 242 2.82 -11.85 0.44
CA LEU A 242 1.87 -10.74 0.39
C LEU A 242 1.10 -10.69 1.69
N VAL A 243 0.95 -9.51 2.27
CA VAL A 243 0.09 -9.31 3.44
C VAL A 243 -1.07 -8.37 3.13
N ALA A 244 -2.17 -8.54 3.87
CA ALA A 244 -3.36 -7.71 3.76
C ALA A 244 -3.96 -7.45 5.14
N THR A 245 -4.42 -6.22 5.38
CA THR A 245 -5.29 -5.89 6.50
C THR A 245 -6.71 -5.64 6.02
N SER A 246 -7.69 -5.93 6.86
CA SER A 246 -9.09 -5.84 6.50
C SER A 246 -9.97 -5.25 7.60
N LEU A 247 -11.19 -4.89 7.23
CA LEU A 247 -12.24 -4.37 8.14
C LEU A 247 -12.46 -5.25 9.38
N SER A 248 -12.18 -6.55 9.29
CA SER A 248 -12.30 -7.49 10.43
C SER A 248 -11.24 -7.32 11.51
N GLY A 249 -10.23 -6.46 11.32
CA GLY A 249 -9.11 -6.30 12.23
C GLY A 249 -8.08 -7.42 12.16
N SER A 250 -8.13 -8.25 11.13
CA SER A 250 -7.21 -9.37 10.93
C SER A 250 -6.10 -9.01 9.94
N LEU A 251 -4.91 -9.56 10.16
CA LEU A 251 -3.81 -9.60 9.21
C LEU A 251 -3.84 -10.94 8.48
N HIS A 252 -3.81 -10.90 7.17
CA HIS A 252 -3.73 -12.06 6.30
C HIS A 252 -2.36 -12.09 5.63
N ALA A 253 -1.68 -13.22 5.69
CA ALA A 253 -0.38 -13.44 5.05
C ALA A 253 -0.49 -14.58 4.04
N PHE A 254 0.07 -14.40 2.85
CA PHE A 254 0.05 -15.36 1.76
C PHE A 254 1.48 -15.65 1.31
N SER A 255 1.87 -16.91 1.31
CA SER A 255 3.15 -17.37 0.75
C SER A 255 3.01 -17.50 -0.77
N LEU A 256 3.70 -16.63 -1.53
CA LEU A 256 3.56 -16.55 -2.99
C LEU A 256 4.49 -17.49 -3.75
N GLY A 257 5.72 -17.70 -3.27
CA GLY A 257 6.74 -18.50 -3.94
C GLY A 257 6.23 -19.87 -4.38
N PRO A 258 5.69 -20.72 -3.47
CA PRO A 258 5.17 -22.04 -3.82
C PRO A 258 4.00 -22.01 -4.79
N ILE A 259 3.10 -21.02 -4.67
CA ILE A 259 1.93 -20.85 -5.54
C ILE A 259 2.37 -20.57 -6.99
N ILE A 260 3.33 -19.69 -7.16
CA ILE A 260 3.83 -19.26 -8.47
C ILE A 260 4.66 -20.39 -9.11
N GLU A 261 5.52 -21.08 -8.34
CA GLU A 261 6.31 -22.20 -8.82
C GLU A 261 5.46 -23.39 -9.25
N GLN A 262 4.45 -23.77 -8.48
CA GLN A 262 3.54 -24.87 -8.83
C GLN A 262 2.82 -24.61 -10.16
N ARG A 263 2.39 -23.37 -10.40
CA ARG A 263 1.70 -23.00 -11.63
C ARG A 263 2.63 -22.96 -12.84
N ASN A 264 3.89 -22.61 -12.66
CA ASN A 264 4.90 -22.63 -13.72
C ASN A 264 5.32 -24.07 -14.10
N ARG A 265 5.24 -25.03 -13.18
CA ARG A 265 5.58 -26.45 -13.42
C ARG A 265 4.44 -27.25 -14.06
N ARG A 266 3.19 -26.75 -14.09
CA ARG A 266 2.09 -27.42 -14.80
C ARG A 266 2.29 -27.21 -16.30
N PRO A 267 2.63 -28.27 -17.09
CA PRO A 267 2.71 -28.13 -18.54
C PRO A 267 1.31 -27.77 -19.07
N ASN A 268 1.26 -26.89 -20.08
CA ASN A 268 0.05 -26.66 -20.85
C ASN A 268 -0.47 -28.01 -21.33
N LYS A 269 -1.41 -28.62 -20.61
CA LYS A 269 -2.11 -29.81 -21.10
C LYS A 269 -2.97 -29.37 -22.26
N LEU A 270 -2.53 -29.69 -23.45
CA LEU A 270 -3.20 -29.62 -24.76
C LEU A 270 -4.42 -30.56 -24.83
N LEU A 271 -5.16 -30.75 -23.73
CA LEU A 271 -6.45 -31.45 -23.75
C LEU A 271 -7.40 -30.70 -22.83
N GLY A 272 -8.45 -30.16 -23.46
CA GLY A 272 -9.50 -29.40 -22.82
C GLY A 272 -10.04 -30.06 -21.56
N SER A 273 -9.65 -29.55 -20.41
CA SER A 273 -10.34 -29.82 -19.17
C SER A 273 -11.51 -28.83 -19.09
N MET A 274 -12.71 -29.34 -19.30
CA MET A 274 -13.99 -28.66 -19.04
C MET A 274 -14.23 -28.48 -17.52
N ILE A 275 -13.18 -28.19 -16.75
CA ILE A 275 -13.35 -27.89 -15.32
C ILE A 275 -13.48 -26.38 -15.20
N PRO A 276 -14.62 -25.84 -14.74
CA PRO A 276 -14.81 -24.41 -14.56
C PRO A 276 -13.76 -23.82 -13.61
N GLU A 277 -13.25 -22.62 -13.91
CA GLU A 277 -12.28 -21.85 -13.10
C GLU A 277 -12.56 -21.83 -11.58
N PRO A 278 -13.80 -21.89 -11.05
CA PRO A 278 -14.08 -21.89 -9.63
C PRO A 278 -13.48 -23.06 -8.83
N ILE A 279 -13.16 -24.17 -9.48
CA ILE A 279 -12.62 -25.36 -8.79
C ILE A 279 -11.09 -25.26 -8.59
N ASN A 280 -10.40 -24.49 -9.43
CA ASN A 280 -8.95 -24.26 -9.24
C ASN A 280 -8.64 -23.32 -8.07
N ASP A 281 -9.55 -22.39 -7.72
CA ASP A 281 -9.37 -21.46 -6.60
C ASP A 281 -9.43 -22.17 -5.23
N ALA A 282 -9.98 -23.39 -5.15
CA ALA A 282 -10.10 -24.13 -3.88
C ALA A 282 -8.80 -24.78 -3.40
N PHE A 283 -7.79 -24.94 -4.26
CA PHE A 283 -6.52 -25.58 -3.92
C PHE A 283 -5.45 -24.64 -3.35
N GLU A 284 -5.68 -23.32 -3.38
CA GLU A 284 -4.68 -22.33 -2.96
C GLU A 284 -4.79 -21.91 -1.48
N SER A 285 -5.73 -22.48 -0.72
CA SER A 285 -5.93 -22.14 0.71
C SER A 285 -4.80 -22.60 1.63
N SER A 286 -3.96 -23.55 1.20
CA SER A 286 -2.87 -24.10 2.03
C SER A 286 -1.73 -23.13 2.31
N TYR A 287 -1.65 -22.00 1.61
CA TYR A 287 -0.60 -20.99 1.76
C TYR A 287 -1.12 -19.66 2.32
N HIS A 288 -2.30 -19.69 2.93
CA HIS A 288 -2.94 -18.55 3.57
C HIS A 288 -2.92 -18.70 5.09
N HIS A 289 -2.42 -17.67 5.75
CA HIS A 289 -2.36 -17.56 7.21
C HIS A 289 -3.15 -16.36 7.69
N VAL A 290 -3.78 -16.48 8.85
CA VAL A 290 -4.58 -15.41 9.44
C VAL A 290 -4.12 -15.16 10.87
N VAL A 291 -3.79 -13.91 11.17
CA VAL A 291 -3.56 -13.42 12.53
C VAL A 291 -4.77 -12.58 12.92
N HIS A 292 -5.52 -13.05 13.91
CA HIS A 292 -6.72 -12.36 14.37
C HIS A 292 -6.39 -11.28 15.41
N ASN A 293 -7.26 -10.27 15.50
CA ASN A 293 -7.19 -9.22 16.51
C ASN A 293 -5.88 -8.40 16.49
N VAL A 294 -5.34 -8.15 15.29
CA VAL A 294 -4.16 -7.29 15.12
C VAL A 294 -4.53 -5.82 15.28
N SER A 295 -5.77 -5.46 14.95
CA SER A 295 -6.35 -4.14 15.18
C SER A 295 -7.82 -4.28 15.57
N ILE A 296 -8.41 -3.20 16.05
CA ILE A 296 -9.85 -3.14 16.34
C ILE A 296 -10.62 -3.21 15.03
N ALA A 297 -11.63 -4.08 14.95
CA ALA A 297 -12.50 -4.19 13.77
C ALA A 297 -13.16 -2.84 13.46
N GLY A 298 -13.20 -2.48 12.18
CA GLY A 298 -13.74 -1.20 11.72
C GLY A 298 -12.74 -0.06 11.67
N ILE A 299 -11.60 -0.15 12.35
CA ILE A 299 -10.54 0.86 12.30
C ILE A 299 -9.69 0.63 11.06
N LYS A 300 -9.53 1.71 10.25
CA LYS A 300 -8.66 1.67 9.08
C LYS A 300 -7.22 1.39 9.49
N SER A 301 -6.55 0.52 8.76
CA SER A 301 -5.16 0.15 8.99
C SER A 301 -4.35 0.18 7.70
N TYR A 302 -3.06 0.49 7.84
CA TYR A 302 -2.07 0.57 6.78
C TYR A 302 -0.98 -0.43 7.10
N VAL A 303 -0.68 -1.35 6.18
CA VAL A 303 0.31 -2.40 6.40
C VAL A 303 1.44 -2.30 5.40
N THR A 304 2.64 -2.59 5.86
CA THR A 304 3.80 -2.80 4.98
C THR A 304 4.70 -3.90 5.51
N ILE A 305 5.51 -4.48 4.62
CA ILE A 305 6.59 -5.41 4.94
C ILE A 305 7.90 -4.66 4.73
N SER A 306 8.69 -4.51 5.80
CA SER A 306 9.95 -3.77 5.73
C SER A 306 11.12 -4.62 5.26
N SER A 307 11.16 -5.90 5.67
CA SER A 307 12.22 -6.84 5.30
C SER A 307 11.66 -8.25 5.15
N THR A 308 12.31 -9.02 4.31
CA THR A 308 12.05 -10.45 4.15
C THR A 308 13.37 -11.18 3.97
N ASP A 309 13.67 -12.09 4.89
CA ASP A 309 14.90 -12.89 4.90
C ASP A 309 14.57 -14.37 4.76
N LYS A 310 15.30 -15.08 3.90
CA LYS A 310 15.28 -16.53 3.84
C LYS A 310 16.37 -17.07 4.76
N VAL A 311 15.95 -17.53 5.93
CA VAL A 311 16.86 -18.14 6.90
C VAL A 311 17.08 -19.59 6.50
N GLN A 312 18.27 -19.92 6.02
CA GLN A 312 18.71 -21.30 5.84
C GLN A 312 19.16 -21.80 7.21
N SER A 313 18.30 -22.60 7.86
CA SER A 313 18.75 -23.38 9.02
C SER A 313 19.57 -24.59 8.55
N SER A 314 20.45 -25.09 9.42
CA SER A 314 21.25 -26.32 9.19
C SER A 314 20.41 -27.61 8.98
N SER A 315 19.10 -27.51 9.07
CA SER A 315 18.09 -28.49 8.67
C SER A 315 17.52 -28.14 7.28
N PRO A 316 16.93 -29.11 6.52
CA PRO A 316 16.40 -28.87 5.17
C PRO A 316 15.20 -27.90 5.11
N ASN A 317 14.86 -27.28 6.22
CA ASN A 317 13.71 -26.41 6.35
C ASN A 317 14.11 -24.94 6.21
N SER A 318 13.91 -24.36 5.03
CA SER A 318 14.00 -22.90 4.86
C SER A 318 12.84 -22.20 5.56
N THR A 319 13.10 -21.11 6.27
CA THR A 319 12.09 -20.28 6.91
C THR A 319 12.12 -18.88 6.29
N ILE A 320 10.95 -18.38 5.91
CA ILE A 320 10.77 -16.97 5.49
C ILE A 320 10.49 -16.17 6.75
N ARG A 321 11.38 -15.25 7.09
CA ARG A 321 11.18 -14.29 8.17
C ARG A 321 10.89 -12.92 7.59
N SER A 322 9.78 -12.29 8.01
CA SER A 322 9.36 -10.97 7.53
C SER A 322 9.00 -10.06 8.68
N ASN A 323 9.47 -8.81 8.64
CA ASN A 323 9.04 -7.77 9.57
C ASN A 323 7.88 -6.99 8.95
N VAL A 324 6.75 -6.96 9.66
CA VAL A 324 5.51 -6.34 9.21
C VAL A 324 5.16 -5.18 10.13
N TYR A 325 4.96 -4.02 9.54
CA TYR A 325 4.55 -2.81 10.23
C TYR A 325 3.09 -2.50 9.94
N ILE A 326 2.34 -2.12 10.97
CA ILE A 326 0.92 -1.76 10.86
C ILE A 326 0.69 -0.46 11.60
N ILE A 327 0.07 0.51 10.89
CA ILE A 327 -0.43 1.76 11.46
C ILE A 327 -1.94 1.68 11.49
N THR A 328 -2.57 2.01 12.61
CA THR A 328 -4.03 2.03 12.76
C THR A 328 -4.56 3.45 12.90
N GLY A 329 -5.76 3.69 12.41
CA GLY A 329 -6.39 5.01 12.36
C GLY A 329 -6.65 5.63 13.74
N ASP A 330 -6.64 4.84 14.81
CA ASP A 330 -6.73 5.28 16.20
C ASP A 330 -5.40 5.73 16.80
N GLY A 331 -4.29 5.59 16.06
CA GLY A 331 -2.99 6.15 16.43
C GLY A 331 -1.98 5.17 16.97
N HIS A 332 -2.13 3.88 16.71
CA HIS A 332 -1.14 2.87 17.13
C HIS A 332 -0.28 2.41 15.96
N PHE A 333 0.97 2.09 16.28
CA PHE A 333 1.93 1.44 15.41
C PHE A 333 2.33 0.10 16.02
N TYR A 334 2.29 -0.95 15.20
CA TYR A 334 2.68 -2.30 15.60
C TYR A 334 3.79 -2.82 14.70
N ASN A 335 4.80 -3.42 15.31
CA ASN A 335 5.87 -4.14 14.63
C ASN A 335 5.74 -5.64 14.93
N TYR A 336 5.43 -6.43 13.91
CA TYR A 336 5.32 -7.89 13.99
C TYR A 336 6.46 -8.56 13.24
N THR A 337 6.95 -9.68 13.78
CA THR A 337 7.78 -10.62 13.02
C THR A 337 6.93 -11.83 12.66
N LEU A 338 6.80 -12.09 11.36
CA LEU A 338 6.21 -13.28 10.79
C LEU A 338 7.30 -14.27 10.42
N ASN A 339 7.19 -15.53 10.84
CA ASN A 339 8.03 -16.62 10.37
C ASN A 339 7.14 -17.68 9.74
N ILE A 340 7.42 -18.03 8.48
CA ILE A 340 6.73 -19.07 7.74
C ILE A 340 7.73 -20.16 7.42
N THR A 341 7.50 -21.35 7.97
CA THR A 341 8.36 -22.52 7.76
C THR A 341 8.13 -23.16 6.40
N SER A 342 9.02 -24.02 5.95
CA SER A 342 8.83 -24.86 4.75
C SER A 342 7.65 -25.83 4.87
N SER A 343 7.26 -26.20 6.10
CA SER A 343 6.01 -26.94 6.39
C SER A 343 4.77 -26.05 6.33
N ASN A 344 4.93 -24.78 5.98
CA ASN A 344 3.86 -23.78 5.90
C ASN A 344 3.18 -23.48 7.25
N GLU A 345 3.92 -23.52 8.33
CA GLU A 345 3.45 -23.08 9.65
C GLU A 345 3.82 -21.62 9.86
N LEU A 346 2.85 -20.80 10.31
CA LEU A 346 3.06 -19.40 10.64
C LEU A 346 3.26 -19.25 12.14
N SER A 347 4.33 -18.56 12.53
CA SER A 347 4.43 -17.89 13.84
C SER A 347 4.43 -16.38 13.65
N CYS A 348 3.66 -15.69 14.49
CA CYS A 348 3.52 -14.23 14.48
C CYS A 348 3.79 -13.71 15.87
N ASN A 349 4.81 -12.86 16.01
CA ASN A 349 5.22 -12.30 17.29
C ASN A 349 5.20 -10.78 17.23
N LEU A 350 4.48 -10.13 18.14
CA LEU A 350 4.55 -8.69 18.35
C LEU A 350 5.91 -8.35 18.98
N GLN A 351 6.68 -7.49 18.31
CA GLN A 351 7.98 -7.03 18.76
C GLN A 351 7.87 -5.73 19.57
N SER A 352 7.06 -4.80 19.06
CA SER A 352 6.85 -3.51 19.69
C SER A 352 5.50 -2.91 19.29
N GLU A 353 4.98 -2.07 20.20
CA GLU A 353 3.77 -1.27 20.02
C GLU A 353 4.05 0.16 20.49
N PHE A 354 3.63 1.16 19.72
CA PHE A 354 3.79 2.57 20.04
C PHE A 354 2.48 3.33 19.83
N ASN A 355 2.20 4.28 20.73
CA ASN A 355 1.14 5.26 20.52
C ASN A 355 1.73 6.49 19.81
N LEU A 356 1.37 6.67 18.54
CA LEU A 356 1.91 7.71 17.66
C LEU A 356 1.40 9.13 18.01
N ILE A 357 0.31 9.22 18.76
CA ILE A 357 -0.30 10.51 19.11
C ILE A 357 0.32 11.10 20.36
N ASP A 358 0.66 10.23 21.34
CA ASP A 358 1.18 10.65 22.65
C ASP A 358 2.73 10.67 22.67
N THR A 359 3.39 10.31 21.56
CA THR A 359 4.86 10.32 21.45
C THR A 359 5.38 11.76 21.41
N VAL A 360 6.30 12.08 22.32
CA VAL A 360 7.01 13.37 22.41
C VAL A 360 8.36 13.24 21.69
N VAL A 361 8.82 14.33 21.05
CA VAL A 361 10.17 14.38 20.48
C VAL A 361 11.17 14.16 21.61
N GLU A 362 11.95 13.08 21.58
CA GLU A 362 13.13 12.97 22.42
C GLU A 362 14.16 13.94 21.86
N ASP A 363 14.48 15.00 22.61
CA ASP A 363 15.56 15.92 22.27
C ASP A 363 16.85 15.12 22.15
N LEU A 364 17.29 14.89 20.94
CA LEU A 364 18.65 14.42 20.63
C LEU A 364 19.60 15.58 20.91
N SER A 365 19.99 15.71 22.19
CA SER A 365 21.06 16.61 22.64
C SER A 365 22.43 16.16 22.15
#